data_636af2ad4a905a077818cbf124a1e1f2
#
_entry.id   636af2ad4a905a077818cbf124a1e1f2
#
_cell.length_a   1.000
_cell.length_b   1.000
_cell.length_c   1.000
_cell.angle_alpha   90.00
_cell.angle_beta   90.00
_cell.angle_gamma   90.00
#
_symmetry.space_group_name_H-M   'P 1'
#
loop_
_entity.id
_entity.type
_entity.pdbx_description
1 polymer ?
#
loop_
_entity_poly.entity_id
_entity_poly.type
_entity_poly.pdbx_seq_one_letter_code
_entity_poly.pdbx_strand_id
1 'polypeptide(L)'
;MEHINPGHWTRALLEGSGLNDWWISSLTILIDLAVLIAASLLADFITRRIVIGLIHRAVKRTKATWDDHFFKEKVFQALVHIMPTLIVRGFLPVVFEDVPGIIVPLQTILSIFLVYQIVILINRAARAGSYFVEELEAFQDKPVRTVLSVVQFLTWFIGVLAVVSALTSTPLASILGALAGATAIFILIFQDAINGLLANFQIVLYDLIKKGDWITFDKFGVDGDVESIDLTTVKIKNFDNTISSVPAKAFVTDSFINWRGMRLAQVRRIKRNLVIDLESVAFVNDEVLAEFKKIERVRPYLTAREREIAAHNSEFGVDKSHPVNGRHMTNLGVFRAS
;
A
#
# COMPACT_ATOMS: atom_id res chain seq x y z
N MET A 1 5.67 0.24 57.00
CA MET A 1 6.87 -0.28 56.34
C MET A 1 7.72 0.94 56.01
N GLU A 2 8.69 1.25 56.86
CA GLU A 2 9.68 2.28 56.59
C GLU A 2 10.41 1.86 55.33
N HIS A 3 10.33 2.69 54.30
CA HIS A 3 11.10 2.49 53.11
C HIS A 3 12.59 2.49 53.49
N ILE A 4 13.24 1.35 53.31
CA ILE A 4 14.69 1.22 53.42
C ILE A 4 15.29 2.10 52.33
N ASN A 5 15.56 3.38 52.64
CA ASN A 5 16.21 4.31 51.75
C ASN A 5 17.72 4.19 51.98
N PRO A 6 18.50 3.67 50.99
CA PRO A 6 19.94 3.51 51.13
C PRO A 6 20.67 4.82 51.46
N GLY A 7 20.20 5.97 50.96
CA GLY A 7 20.78 7.28 51.21
C GLY A 7 20.75 7.70 52.68
N HIS A 8 19.76 7.24 53.46
CA HIS A 8 19.70 7.47 54.90
C HIS A 8 20.76 6.68 55.69
N TRP A 9 21.18 5.53 55.20
CA TRP A 9 22.20 4.71 55.88
C TRP A 9 23.59 5.29 55.70
N THR A 10 23.96 5.75 54.51
CA THR A 10 25.25 6.38 54.28
C THR A 10 25.39 7.69 55.00
N ARG A 11 24.33 8.48 55.04
CA ARG A 11 24.28 9.74 55.77
C ARG A 11 24.34 9.51 57.29
N ALA A 12 23.55 8.61 57.85
CA ALA A 12 23.55 8.25 59.28
C ALA A 12 24.94 7.73 59.77
N LEU A 13 25.66 7.00 58.91
CA LEU A 13 27.04 6.57 59.20
C LEU A 13 28.02 7.76 59.27
N LEU A 14 27.82 8.79 58.43
CA LEU A 14 28.69 9.97 58.39
C LEU A 14 28.34 11.05 59.44
N GLU A 15 27.08 11.16 59.86
CA GLU A 15 26.65 12.10 60.91
C GLU A 15 27.36 11.86 62.25
N GLY A 16 27.82 10.62 62.50
CA GLY A 16 28.65 10.29 63.66
C GLY A 16 30.12 10.69 63.56
N SER A 17 30.60 11.18 62.49
CA SER A 17 32.04 11.44 62.21
C SER A 17 32.53 12.84 62.56
N GLY A 18 31.64 13.78 62.99
CA GLY A 18 32.01 15.16 63.35
C GLY A 18 32.38 16.07 62.17
N LEU A 19 32.05 15.65 60.95
CA LEU A 19 32.26 16.44 59.72
C LEU A 19 31.17 17.52 59.54
N ASN A 20 31.47 18.58 58.79
CA ASN A 20 30.53 19.63 58.45
C ASN A 20 29.48 19.09 57.46
N ASP A 21 28.24 19.58 57.52
CA ASP A 21 27.09 19.13 56.70
C ASP A 21 27.40 19.13 55.19
N TRP A 22 28.18 20.06 54.70
CA TRP A 22 28.61 20.10 53.30
C TRP A 22 29.47 18.88 52.89
N TRP A 23 30.39 18.49 53.79
CA TRP A 23 31.22 17.31 53.59
C TRP A 23 30.42 16.02 53.70
N ILE A 24 29.46 15.95 54.63
CA ILE A 24 28.56 14.81 54.81
C ILE A 24 27.75 14.60 53.55
N SER A 25 27.09 15.65 53.01
CA SER A 25 26.29 15.53 51.78
C SER A 25 27.14 15.15 50.58
N SER A 26 28.31 15.75 50.40
CA SER A 26 29.21 15.44 49.30
C SER A 26 29.73 14.00 49.32
N LEU A 27 30.11 13.50 50.52
CA LEU A 27 30.58 12.12 50.70
C LEU A 27 29.44 11.12 50.55
N THR A 28 28.25 11.41 51.00
CA THR A 28 27.06 10.58 50.83
C THR A 28 26.79 10.37 49.33
N ILE A 29 26.73 11.45 48.52
CA ILE A 29 26.53 11.37 47.09
C ILE A 29 27.63 10.54 46.40
N LEU A 30 28.89 10.71 46.80
CA LEU A 30 30.01 9.95 46.24
C LEU A 30 29.92 8.45 46.56
N ILE A 31 29.58 8.10 47.81
CA ILE A 31 29.44 6.71 48.24
C ILE A 31 28.24 6.07 47.53
N ASP A 32 27.08 6.73 47.50
CA ASP A 32 25.88 6.20 46.89
C ASP A 32 26.07 6.04 45.38
N LEU A 33 26.75 6.98 44.74
CA LEU A 33 27.13 6.85 43.31
C LEU A 33 28.09 5.67 43.08
N ALA A 34 29.08 5.49 43.95
CA ALA A 34 30.00 4.36 43.85
C ALA A 34 29.29 3.02 44.05
N VAL A 35 28.34 2.95 45.02
CA VAL A 35 27.49 1.77 45.24
C VAL A 35 26.59 1.52 44.02
N LEU A 36 25.98 2.55 43.45
CA LEU A 36 25.14 2.45 42.25
C LEU A 36 25.94 1.92 41.05
N ILE A 37 27.13 2.45 40.84
CA ILE A 37 28.04 1.99 39.77
C ILE A 37 28.42 0.52 40.01
N ALA A 38 28.83 0.17 41.24
CA ALA A 38 29.19 -1.21 41.58
C ALA A 38 28.02 -2.17 41.43
N ALA A 39 26.81 -1.80 41.86
CA ALA A 39 25.59 -2.58 41.69
C ALA A 39 25.22 -2.74 40.19
N SER A 40 25.39 -1.68 39.37
CA SER A 40 25.17 -1.71 37.91
C SER A 40 26.16 -2.65 37.22
N LEU A 41 27.45 -2.56 37.55
CA LEU A 41 28.49 -3.45 37.02
C LEU A 41 28.28 -4.92 37.44
N LEU A 42 27.89 -5.14 38.67
CA LEU A 42 27.57 -6.47 39.20
C LEU A 42 26.34 -7.06 38.46
N ALA A 43 25.30 -6.26 38.28
CA ALA A 43 24.13 -6.67 37.55
C ALA A 43 24.47 -6.99 36.09
N ASP A 44 25.29 -6.17 35.40
CA ASP A 44 25.77 -6.44 34.04
C ASP A 44 26.55 -7.77 33.99
N PHE A 45 27.47 -7.97 34.93
CA PHE A 45 28.27 -9.20 35.01
C PHE A 45 27.39 -10.44 35.24
N ILE A 46 26.47 -10.38 36.22
CA ILE A 46 25.55 -11.47 36.52
C ILE A 46 24.64 -11.76 35.35
N THR A 47 24.03 -10.72 34.76
CA THR A 47 23.10 -10.86 33.65
C THR A 47 23.80 -11.44 32.42
N ARG A 48 25.02 -10.97 32.08
CA ARG A 48 25.82 -11.56 31.00
C ARG A 48 26.12 -13.03 31.25
N ARG A 49 26.61 -13.38 32.48
CA ARG A 49 27.02 -14.73 32.76
C ARG A 49 25.85 -15.71 32.86
N ILE A 50 24.74 -15.29 33.44
CA ILE A 50 23.54 -16.14 33.61
C ILE A 50 22.76 -16.21 32.29
N VAL A 51 22.33 -15.07 31.74
CA VAL A 51 21.44 -15.02 30.59
C VAL A 51 22.13 -15.58 29.34
N ILE A 52 23.33 -15.10 29.01
CA ILE A 52 24.09 -15.61 27.85
C ILE A 52 24.45 -17.09 28.04
N GLY A 53 24.82 -17.48 29.26
CA GLY A 53 25.15 -18.88 29.57
C GLY A 53 23.95 -19.83 29.49
N LEU A 54 22.76 -19.40 29.96
CA LEU A 54 21.52 -20.17 29.84
C LEU A 54 21.06 -20.27 28.38
N ILE A 55 21.06 -19.16 27.67
CA ILE A 55 20.67 -19.12 26.25
C ILE A 55 21.61 -19.99 25.42
N HIS A 56 22.94 -19.89 25.63
CA HIS A 56 23.91 -20.73 24.90
C HIS A 56 23.72 -22.23 25.18
N ARG A 57 23.29 -22.62 26.40
CA ARG A 57 22.97 -24.02 26.72
C ARG A 57 21.64 -24.45 26.09
N ALA A 58 20.64 -23.56 26.02
CA ALA A 58 19.36 -23.83 25.41
C ALA A 58 19.52 -24.02 23.89
N VAL A 59 20.25 -23.11 23.24
CA VAL A 59 20.55 -23.14 21.81
C VAL A 59 21.30 -24.42 21.40
N LYS A 60 22.28 -24.84 22.13
CA LYS A 60 22.99 -26.10 21.82
C LYS A 60 22.12 -27.36 21.92
N ARG A 61 20.93 -27.28 22.54
CA ARG A 61 19.98 -28.37 22.62
C ARG A 61 18.88 -28.33 21.57
N THR A 62 18.69 -27.21 20.89
CA THR A 62 17.73 -27.05 19.81
C THR A 62 18.40 -27.31 18.46
N LYS A 63 17.70 -28.02 17.56
CA LYS A 63 18.12 -28.23 16.17
C LYS A 63 17.72 -27.07 15.26
N ALA A 64 17.25 -25.95 15.84
CA ALA A 64 16.75 -24.80 15.10
C ALA A 64 17.91 -23.86 14.72
N THR A 65 17.94 -23.36 13.49
CA THR A 65 19.00 -22.49 12.93
C THR A 65 18.79 -21.01 13.23
N TRP A 66 17.56 -20.60 13.65
CA TRP A 66 17.25 -19.18 13.91
C TRP A 66 18.03 -18.59 15.07
N ASP A 67 18.32 -19.38 16.10
CA ASP A 67 19.04 -18.98 17.31
C ASP A 67 20.51 -18.65 17.02
N ASP A 68 21.16 -19.32 16.08
CA ASP A 68 22.52 -19.03 15.63
C ASP A 68 22.64 -17.61 15.03
N HIS A 69 21.65 -17.17 14.25
CA HIS A 69 21.60 -15.81 13.69
C HIS A 69 21.44 -14.75 14.79
N PHE A 70 20.61 -15.00 15.81
CA PHE A 70 20.43 -14.10 16.93
C PHE A 70 21.72 -13.97 17.78
N PHE A 71 22.50 -15.03 17.89
CA PHE A 71 23.81 -14.98 18.53
C PHE A 71 24.83 -14.20 17.71
N LYS A 72 24.92 -14.48 16.41
CA LYS A 72 25.83 -13.81 15.47
C LYS A 72 25.59 -12.30 15.45
N GLU A 73 24.33 -11.88 15.43
CA GLU A 73 23.92 -10.47 15.46
C GLU A 73 23.98 -9.83 16.88
N LYS A 74 24.43 -10.59 17.88
CA LYS A 74 24.59 -10.10 19.25
C LYS A 74 23.31 -9.53 19.88
N VAL A 75 22.14 -10.06 19.52
CA VAL A 75 20.82 -9.63 20.02
C VAL A 75 20.74 -9.78 21.53
N PHE A 76 21.14 -10.94 22.05
CA PHE A 76 21.12 -11.22 23.49
C PHE A 76 22.09 -10.33 24.29
N GLN A 77 23.21 -9.93 23.71
CA GLN A 77 24.13 -8.98 24.33
C GLN A 77 23.50 -7.58 24.42
N ALA A 78 22.79 -7.13 23.36
CA ALA A 78 22.09 -5.87 23.39
C ALA A 78 20.99 -5.84 24.46
N LEU A 79 20.26 -6.96 24.62
CA LEU A 79 19.22 -7.10 25.65
C LEU A 79 19.82 -6.98 27.07
N VAL A 80 20.95 -7.65 27.32
CA VAL A 80 21.62 -7.64 28.63
C VAL A 80 22.08 -6.22 29.00
N HIS A 81 22.53 -5.41 28.04
CA HIS A 81 23.01 -4.05 28.32
C HIS A 81 21.89 -3.07 28.73
N ILE A 82 20.63 -3.40 28.54
CA ILE A 82 19.50 -2.59 29.02
C ILE A 82 19.39 -2.62 30.53
N MET A 83 19.69 -3.77 31.17
CA MET A 83 19.52 -3.96 32.64
C MET A 83 20.32 -2.96 33.49
N PRO A 84 21.63 -2.73 33.23
CA PRO A 84 22.37 -1.72 34.00
C PRO A 84 21.75 -0.34 33.92
N THR A 85 21.31 0.05 32.72
CA THR A 85 20.69 1.36 32.48
C THR A 85 19.38 1.51 33.28
N LEU A 86 18.55 0.45 33.33
CA LEU A 86 17.32 0.45 34.12
C LEU A 86 17.61 0.56 35.62
N ILE A 87 18.63 -0.14 36.12
CA ILE A 87 19.04 -0.08 37.52
C ILE A 87 19.50 1.34 37.86
N VAL A 88 20.43 1.91 37.07
CA VAL A 88 20.91 3.27 37.32
C VAL A 88 19.75 4.27 37.30
N ARG A 89 18.85 4.17 36.32
CA ARG A 89 17.67 5.06 36.21
C ARG A 89 16.72 4.94 37.39
N GLY A 90 16.50 3.72 37.89
CA GLY A 90 15.58 3.46 39.01
C GLY A 90 16.11 3.98 40.35
N PHE A 91 17.43 3.86 40.59
CA PHE A 91 18.05 4.29 41.83
C PHE A 91 18.55 5.73 41.84
N LEU A 92 18.64 6.37 40.66
CA LEU A 92 19.14 7.74 40.51
C LEU A 92 18.43 8.76 41.45
N PRO A 93 17.07 8.74 41.59
CA PRO A 93 16.39 9.66 42.52
C PRO A 93 16.81 9.47 44.00
N VAL A 94 17.17 8.24 44.38
CA VAL A 94 17.62 7.93 45.73
C VAL A 94 19.02 8.48 45.98
N VAL A 95 19.92 8.32 45.01
CA VAL A 95 21.32 8.77 45.10
C VAL A 95 21.42 10.29 45.12
N PHE A 96 20.56 10.99 44.40
CA PHE A 96 20.58 12.46 44.26
C PHE A 96 19.43 13.14 45.04
N GLU A 97 18.89 12.52 46.10
CA GLU A 97 17.81 13.09 46.91
C GLU A 97 18.16 14.47 47.44
N ASP A 98 19.41 14.67 47.88
CA ASP A 98 19.93 15.94 48.41
C ASP A 98 20.13 17.03 47.32
N VAL A 99 20.11 16.64 46.01
CA VAL A 99 20.35 17.58 44.92
C VAL A 99 19.29 17.36 43.82
N PRO A 100 18.01 17.62 44.09
CA PRO A 100 16.89 17.29 43.18
C PRO A 100 16.97 17.94 41.79
N GLY A 101 17.65 19.08 41.65
CA GLY A 101 17.80 19.79 40.38
C GLY A 101 18.54 19.01 39.30
N ILE A 102 19.34 18.00 39.68
CA ILE A 102 20.12 17.19 38.74
C ILE A 102 19.35 15.92 38.29
N ILE A 103 18.34 15.51 39.06
CA ILE A 103 17.61 14.25 38.79
C ILE A 103 16.96 14.24 37.40
N VAL A 104 16.21 15.30 37.08
CA VAL A 104 15.45 15.37 35.83
C VAL A 104 16.39 15.35 34.58
N PRO A 105 17.47 16.17 34.51
CA PRO A 105 18.43 16.10 33.41
C PRO A 105 19.08 14.73 33.25
N LEU A 106 19.52 14.10 34.37
CA LEU A 106 20.14 12.79 34.30
C LEU A 106 19.15 11.69 33.90
N GLN A 107 17.92 11.71 34.40
CA GLN A 107 16.88 10.78 33.97
C GLN A 107 16.54 10.95 32.48
N THR A 108 16.55 12.16 31.96
CA THR A 108 16.36 12.44 30.54
C THR A 108 17.50 11.83 29.71
N ILE A 109 18.76 12.03 30.12
CA ILE A 109 19.93 11.47 29.43
C ILE A 109 19.85 9.92 29.45
N LEU A 110 19.55 9.32 30.59
CA LEU A 110 19.39 7.86 30.71
C LEU A 110 18.21 7.33 29.88
N SER A 111 17.14 8.11 29.75
CA SER A 111 15.99 7.76 28.90
C SER A 111 16.38 7.76 27.43
N ILE A 112 17.13 8.77 26.97
CA ILE A 112 17.65 8.85 25.60
C ILE A 112 18.59 7.66 25.33
N PHE A 113 19.47 7.34 26.28
CA PHE A 113 20.39 6.21 26.16
C PHE A 113 19.63 4.87 26.13
N LEU A 114 18.56 4.73 26.92
CA LEU A 114 17.69 3.56 26.90
C LEU A 114 16.96 3.42 25.54
N VAL A 115 16.43 4.50 24.98
CA VAL A 115 15.83 4.52 23.64
C VAL A 115 16.84 4.04 22.61
N TYR A 116 18.08 4.57 22.65
CA TYR A 116 19.15 4.14 21.74
C TYR A 116 19.43 2.62 21.84
N GLN A 117 19.54 2.09 23.07
CA GLN A 117 19.73 0.66 23.30
C GLN A 117 18.58 -0.18 22.74
N ILE A 118 17.32 0.26 22.93
CA ILE A 118 16.14 -0.43 22.40
C ILE A 118 16.14 -0.42 20.87
N VAL A 119 16.46 0.72 20.23
CA VAL A 119 16.59 0.84 18.78
C VAL A 119 17.64 -0.12 18.24
N ILE A 120 18.82 -0.18 18.87
CA ILE A 120 19.89 -1.14 18.49
C ILE A 120 19.41 -2.58 18.68
N LEU A 121 18.73 -2.91 19.77
CA LEU A 121 18.20 -4.24 20.02
C LEU A 121 17.23 -4.68 18.91
N ILE A 122 16.25 -3.82 18.58
CA ILE A 122 15.25 -4.11 17.54
C ILE A 122 15.95 -4.27 16.17
N ASN A 123 16.90 -3.39 15.82
CA ASN A 123 17.63 -3.46 14.56
C ASN A 123 18.50 -4.74 14.44
N ARG A 124 19.11 -5.18 15.53
CA ARG A 124 19.85 -6.45 15.57
C ARG A 124 18.92 -7.65 15.43
N ALA A 125 17.78 -7.63 16.14
CA ALA A 125 16.78 -8.68 16.05
C ALA A 125 16.17 -8.76 14.62
N ALA A 126 15.88 -7.62 14.01
CA ALA A 126 15.40 -7.56 12.63
C ALA A 126 16.41 -8.12 11.62
N ARG A 127 17.71 -7.82 11.79
CA ARG A 127 18.77 -8.42 10.96
C ARG A 127 18.88 -9.92 11.16
N ALA A 128 18.89 -10.39 12.41
CA ALA A 128 18.91 -11.81 12.70
C ALA A 128 17.71 -12.54 12.07
N GLY A 129 16.51 -11.94 12.19
CA GLY A 129 15.31 -12.47 11.56
C GLY A 129 15.37 -12.47 10.03
N SER A 130 15.97 -11.45 9.41
CA SER A 130 16.10 -11.42 7.94
C SER A 130 17.02 -12.51 7.40
N TYR A 131 18.13 -12.80 8.08
CA TYR A 131 19.02 -13.90 7.69
C TYR A 131 18.32 -15.27 7.80
N PHE A 132 17.52 -15.46 8.86
CA PHE A 132 16.73 -16.69 9.01
C PHE A 132 15.68 -16.83 7.90
N VAL A 133 15.00 -15.73 7.54
CA VAL A 133 13.99 -15.74 6.47
C VAL A 133 14.61 -15.98 5.10
N GLU A 134 15.81 -15.43 4.82
CA GLU A 134 16.54 -15.65 3.56
C GLU A 134 16.94 -17.14 3.37
N GLU A 135 17.11 -17.91 4.45
CA GLU A 135 17.42 -19.35 4.37
C GLU A 135 16.21 -20.22 4.02
N LEU A 136 14.98 -19.69 4.17
CA LEU A 136 13.77 -20.44 3.84
C LEU A 136 13.56 -20.47 2.32
N GLU A 137 13.39 -21.66 1.74
CA GLU A 137 13.18 -21.87 0.30
C GLU A 137 12.09 -20.97 -0.30
N ALA A 138 11.00 -20.74 0.44
CA ALA A 138 9.89 -19.90 0.01
C ALA A 138 10.24 -18.39 -0.15
N PHE A 139 11.40 -17.94 0.34
CA PHE A 139 11.80 -16.53 0.38
C PHE A 139 13.12 -16.22 -0.34
N GLN A 140 13.79 -17.22 -0.93
CA GLN A 140 15.09 -17.05 -1.60
C GLN A 140 15.06 -16.01 -2.73
N ASP A 141 13.94 -15.92 -3.48
CA ASP A 141 13.77 -14.98 -4.58
C ASP A 141 13.04 -13.68 -4.18
N LYS A 142 12.76 -13.47 -2.89
CA LYS A 142 12.03 -12.29 -2.42
C LYS A 142 12.97 -11.21 -1.88
N PRO A 143 12.61 -9.92 -2.00
CA PRO A 143 13.44 -8.81 -1.58
C PRO A 143 13.44 -8.60 -0.06
N VAL A 144 13.86 -9.61 0.73
CA VAL A 144 13.85 -9.57 2.22
C VAL A 144 14.66 -8.38 2.74
N ARG A 145 15.80 -8.06 2.09
CA ARG A 145 16.65 -6.91 2.49
C ARG A 145 15.95 -5.56 2.33
N THR A 146 15.10 -5.42 1.33
CA THR A 146 14.30 -4.19 1.16
C THR A 146 13.31 -4.03 2.31
N VAL A 147 12.62 -5.10 2.69
CA VAL A 147 11.73 -5.10 3.86
C VAL A 147 12.51 -4.78 5.14
N LEU A 148 13.69 -5.38 5.33
CA LEU A 148 14.55 -5.07 6.47
C LEU A 148 14.91 -3.58 6.53
N SER A 149 15.27 -2.96 5.39
CA SER A 149 15.59 -1.54 5.32
C SER A 149 14.42 -0.65 5.77
N VAL A 150 13.19 -1.02 5.37
CA VAL A 150 11.96 -0.32 5.82
C VAL A 150 11.77 -0.47 7.32
N VAL A 151 11.91 -1.67 7.88
CA VAL A 151 11.81 -1.92 9.32
C VAL A 151 12.85 -1.11 10.09
N GLN A 152 14.10 -1.08 9.63
CA GLN A 152 15.17 -0.30 10.23
C GLN A 152 14.89 1.20 10.18
N PHE A 153 14.42 1.71 9.04
CA PHE A 153 14.03 3.11 8.91
C PHE A 153 12.92 3.49 9.91
N LEU A 154 11.86 2.68 9.97
CA LEU A 154 10.76 2.92 10.92
C LEU A 154 11.23 2.85 12.38
N THR A 155 12.11 1.92 12.71
CA THR A 155 12.68 1.79 14.06
C THR A 155 13.48 3.03 14.46
N TRP A 156 14.33 3.54 13.57
CA TRP A 156 15.07 4.78 13.79
C TRP A 156 14.15 5.99 13.87
N PHE A 157 13.15 6.07 12.99
CA PHE A 157 12.17 7.16 12.99
C PHE A 157 11.41 7.23 14.33
N ILE A 158 10.87 6.10 14.81
CA ILE A 158 10.20 6.02 16.11
C ILE A 158 11.19 6.32 17.24
N GLY A 159 12.43 5.86 17.14
CA GLY A 159 13.50 6.16 18.09
C GLY A 159 13.75 7.66 18.23
N VAL A 160 13.83 8.38 17.11
CA VAL A 160 13.98 9.86 17.10
C VAL A 160 12.78 10.52 17.78
N LEU A 161 11.55 10.10 17.47
CA LEU A 161 10.35 10.63 18.13
C LEU A 161 10.33 10.33 19.63
N ALA A 162 10.83 9.16 20.07
CA ALA A 162 10.97 8.83 21.48
C ALA A 162 12.03 9.69 22.19
N VAL A 163 13.12 10.06 21.50
CA VAL A 163 14.09 11.04 22.03
C VAL A 163 13.45 12.40 22.17
N VAL A 164 12.69 12.88 21.17
CA VAL A 164 11.95 14.14 21.27
C VAL A 164 10.95 14.10 22.42
N SER A 165 10.24 12.99 22.59
CA SER A 165 9.33 12.75 23.75
C SER A 165 10.06 12.89 25.09
N ALA A 166 11.25 12.31 25.21
CA ALA A 166 12.06 12.40 26.43
C ALA A 166 12.56 13.85 26.69
N LEU A 167 12.94 14.57 25.65
CA LEU A 167 13.43 15.96 25.77
C LEU A 167 12.32 16.96 26.11
N THR A 168 11.12 16.75 25.53
CA THR A 168 9.97 17.66 25.71
C THR A 168 9.07 17.27 26.88
N SER A 169 9.35 16.14 27.54
CA SER A 169 8.47 15.54 28.56
C SER A 169 7.03 15.31 28.09
N THR A 170 6.84 15.21 26.76
CA THR A 170 5.54 14.97 26.14
C THR A 170 5.37 13.47 25.86
N PRO A 171 4.24 12.84 26.20
CA PRO A 171 4.02 11.42 25.91
C PRO A 171 4.20 11.12 24.42
N LEU A 172 4.92 10.06 24.08
CA LEU A 172 5.14 9.63 22.68
C LEU A 172 3.82 9.45 21.92
N ALA A 173 2.78 8.95 22.58
CA ALA A 173 1.44 8.81 21.99
C ALA A 173 0.85 10.15 21.51
N SER A 174 1.07 11.23 22.26
CA SER A 174 0.62 12.58 21.89
C SER A 174 1.36 13.12 20.66
N ILE A 175 2.67 12.88 20.59
CA ILE A 175 3.49 13.26 19.41
C ILE A 175 3.03 12.49 18.19
N LEU A 176 2.83 11.17 18.30
CA LEU A 176 2.33 10.33 17.21
C LEU A 176 0.91 10.74 16.79
N GLY A 177 0.04 11.07 17.74
CA GLY A 177 -1.31 11.57 17.45
C GLY A 177 -1.32 12.89 16.71
N ALA A 178 -0.47 13.85 17.10
CA ALA A 178 -0.31 15.11 16.40
C ALA A 178 0.24 14.91 14.98
N LEU A 179 1.25 14.04 14.83
CA LEU A 179 1.82 13.70 13.52
C LEU A 179 0.79 13.02 12.61
N ALA A 180 0.01 12.07 13.15
CA ALA A 180 -1.05 11.40 12.39
C ALA A 180 -2.13 12.40 11.93
N GLY A 181 -2.55 13.32 12.81
CA GLY A 181 -3.49 14.37 12.47
C GLY A 181 -2.97 15.30 11.37
N ALA A 182 -1.72 15.76 11.50
CA ALA A 182 -1.08 16.58 10.46
C ALA A 182 -0.97 15.83 9.12
N THR A 183 -0.60 14.54 9.16
CA THR A 183 -0.52 13.69 7.98
C THR A 183 -1.87 13.51 7.31
N ALA A 184 -2.95 13.32 8.08
CA ALA A 184 -4.31 13.19 7.53
C ALA A 184 -4.74 14.47 6.79
N ILE A 185 -4.46 15.65 7.36
CA ILE A 185 -4.73 16.94 6.72
C ILE A 185 -3.87 17.09 5.45
N PHE A 186 -2.60 16.72 5.50
CA PHE A 186 -1.70 16.76 4.34
C PHE A 186 -2.21 15.87 3.21
N ILE A 187 -2.58 14.62 3.53
CA ILE A 187 -3.14 13.68 2.53
C ILE A 187 -4.42 14.27 1.92
N LEU A 188 -5.30 14.86 2.72
CA LEU A 188 -6.54 15.47 2.24
C LEU A 188 -6.27 16.63 1.24
N ILE A 189 -5.29 17.49 1.54
CA ILE A 189 -4.92 18.61 0.66
C ILE A 189 -4.31 18.11 -0.66
N PHE A 190 -3.48 17.08 -0.60
CA PHE A 190 -2.74 16.56 -1.77
C PHE A 190 -3.41 15.36 -2.44
N GLN A 191 -4.61 14.95 -1.99
CA GLN A 191 -5.30 13.75 -2.46
C GLN A 191 -5.43 13.68 -3.98
N ASP A 192 -5.83 14.76 -4.63
CA ASP A 192 -6.01 14.77 -6.08
C ASP A 192 -4.68 14.69 -6.83
N ALA A 193 -3.64 15.34 -6.33
CA ALA A 193 -2.30 15.24 -6.91
C ALA A 193 -1.73 13.82 -6.80
N ILE A 194 -1.88 13.19 -5.63
CA ILE A 194 -1.44 11.81 -5.39
C ILE A 194 -2.21 10.84 -6.29
N ASN A 195 -3.54 10.99 -6.38
CA ASN A 195 -4.37 10.14 -7.24
C ASN A 195 -4.03 10.33 -8.72
N GLY A 196 -3.75 11.55 -9.16
CA GLY A 196 -3.30 11.85 -10.52
C GLY A 196 -1.97 11.18 -10.86
N LEU A 197 -1.00 11.26 -9.95
CA LEU A 197 0.31 10.60 -10.09
C LEU A 197 0.17 9.07 -10.19
N LEU A 198 -0.61 8.47 -9.29
CA LEU A 198 -0.87 7.02 -9.27
C LEU A 198 -1.57 6.58 -10.55
N ALA A 199 -2.55 7.35 -11.04
CA ALA A 199 -3.25 7.05 -12.28
C ALA A 199 -2.30 7.10 -13.48
N ASN A 200 -1.41 8.10 -13.54
CA ASN A 200 -0.41 8.18 -14.60
C ASN A 200 0.53 6.97 -14.58
N PHE A 201 1.00 6.58 -13.40
CA PHE A 201 1.80 5.37 -13.24
C PHE A 201 1.06 4.12 -13.73
N GLN A 202 -0.25 3.98 -13.41
CA GLN A 202 -1.08 2.87 -13.87
C GLN A 202 -1.29 2.90 -15.39
N ILE A 203 -1.51 4.09 -15.99
CA ILE A 203 -1.63 4.26 -17.45
C ILE A 203 -0.40 3.69 -18.15
N VAL A 204 0.79 4.02 -17.64
CA VAL A 204 2.07 3.56 -18.21
C VAL A 204 2.28 2.06 -17.96
N LEU A 205 2.06 1.61 -16.73
CA LEU A 205 2.31 0.22 -16.33
C LEU A 205 1.42 -0.78 -17.07
N TYR A 206 0.13 -0.42 -17.23
CA TYR A 206 -0.86 -1.28 -17.90
C TYR A 206 -1.03 -0.97 -19.38
N ASP A 207 -0.24 -0.05 -19.94
CA ASP A 207 -0.28 0.35 -21.35
C ASP A 207 -1.70 0.76 -21.82
N LEU A 208 -2.43 1.48 -20.97
CA LEU A 208 -3.83 1.83 -21.25
C LEU A 208 -3.95 2.75 -22.46
N ILE A 209 -3.13 3.81 -22.51
CA ILE A 209 -3.04 4.77 -23.62
C ILE A 209 -1.60 5.20 -23.85
N LYS A 210 -1.30 5.60 -25.10
CA LYS A 210 -0.02 6.20 -25.53
C LYS A 210 -0.27 7.48 -26.32
N LYS A 211 0.74 8.32 -26.37
CA LYS A 211 0.76 9.47 -27.28
C LYS A 211 0.52 8.99 -28.72
N GLY A 212 -0.42 9.63 -29.42
CA GLY A 212 -0.85 9.31 -30.78
C GLY A 212 -1.93 8.21 -30.85
N ASP A 213 -2.44 7.71 -29.73
CA ASP A 213 -3.61 6.83 -29.77
C ASP A 213 -4.88 7.63 -30.04
N TRP A 214 -5.72 7.13 -30.92
CA TRP A 214 -7.08 7.61 -31.06
C TRP A 214 -7.93 7.02 -29.96
N ILE A 215 -8.60 7.90 -29.19
CA ILE A 215 -9.51 7.53 -28.11
C ILE A 215 -10.86 8.24 -28.26
N THR A 216 -11.92 7.55 -27.84
CA THR A 216 -13.24 8.13 -27.64
C THR A 216 -13.62 8.00 -26.18
N PHE A 217 -13.94 9.13 -25.52
CA PHE A 217 -14.29 9.19 -24.12
C PHE A 217 -15.60 9.97 -23.94
N ASP A 218 -16.73 9.27 -24.08
CA ASP A 218 -18.06 9.86 -24.16
C ASP A 218 -18.39 10.74 -22.95
N LYS A 219 -17.99 10.34 -21.73
CA LYS A 219 -18.22 11.08 -20.50
C LYS A 219 -17.66 12.51 -20.55
N PHE A 220 -16.57 12.71 -21.25
CA PHE A 220 -15.92 14.02 -21.39
C PHE A 220 -16.14 14.66 -22.75
N GLY A 221 -16.95 14.02 -23.63
CA GLY A 221 -17.21 14.51 -25.00
C GLY A 221 -15.92 14.55 -25.85
N VAL A 222 -14.99 13.62 -25.63
CA VAL A 222 -13.69 13.58 -26.30
C VAL A 222 -13.70 12.51 -27.38
N ASP A 223 -13.27 12.90 -28.60
CA ASP A 223 -13.01 11.99 -29.71
C ASP A 223 -11.83 12.54 -30.55
N GLY A 224 -10.66 11.92 -30.39
CA GLY A 224 -9.45 12.43 -31.00
C GLY A 224 -8.18 11.70 -30.60
N ASP A 225 -7.04 12.27 -30.97
CA ASP A 225 -5.72 11.69 -30.73
C ASP A 225 -5.09 12.22 -29.43
N VAL A 226 -4.46 11.34 -28.66
CA VAL A 226 -3.69 11.70 -27.47
C VAL A 226 -2.47 12.53 -27.87
N GLU A 227 -2.45 13.80 -27.49
CA GLU A 227 -1.36 14.74 -27.78
C GLU A 227 -0.22 14.63 -26.76
N SER A 228 -0.57 14.67 -25.46
CA SER A 228 0.40 14.49 -24.38
C SER A 228 -0.24 13.83 -23.16
N ILE A 229 0.60 13.15 -22.36
CA ILE A 229 0.26 12.58 -21.06
C ILE A 229 1.12 13.33 -20.06
N ASP A 230 0.50 14.26 -19.34
CA ASP A 230 1.14 15.05 -18.28
C ASP A 230 0.92 14.37 -16.92
N LEU A 231 1.53 14.87 -15.85
CA LEU A 231 1.54 14.22 -14.54
C LEU A 231 0.15 13.91 -13.95
N THR A 232 -0.82 14.78 -14.17
CA THR A 232 -2.18 14.65 -13.63
C THR A 232 -3.28 14.71 -14.67
N THR A 233 -2.93 15.04 -15.92
CA THR A 233 -3.88 15.23 -17.02
C THR A 233 -3.38 14.61 -18.31
N VAL A 234 -4.31 14.22 -19.16
CA VAL A 234 -4.06 13.78 -20.54
C VAL A 234 -4.68 14.81 -21.48
N LYS A 235 -3.91 15.34 -22.42
CA LYS A 235 -4.40 16.25 -23.47
C LYS A 235 -4.73 15.46 -24.72
N ILE A 236 -5.92 15.68 -25.22
CA ILE A 236 -6.44 15.05 -26.43
C ILE A 236 -6.78 16.14 -27.43
N LYS A 237 -6.25 16.00 -28.64
CA LYS A 237 -6.61 16.81 -29.77
C LYS A 237 -7.80 16.16 -30.49
N ASN A 238 -8.97 16.77 -30.32
CA ASN A 238 -10.21 16.32 -30.97
C ASN A 238 -10.16 16.52 -32.51
N PHE A 239 -10.99 15.82 -33.23
CA PHE A 239 -11.07 15.93 -34.69
C PHE A 239 -11.60 17.28 -35.19
N ASP A 240 -12.26 18.07 -34.32
CA ASP A 240 -12.65 19.46 -34.60
C ASP A 240 -11.51 20.47 -34.36
N ASN A 241 -10.27 19.99 -34.07
CA ASN A 241 -9.08 20.75 -33.71
C ASN A 241 -9.14 21.43 -32.34
N THR A 242 -10.11 21.15 -31.48
CA THR A 242 -10.09 21.56 -30.08
C THR A 242 -9.17 20.67 -29.25
N ILE A 243 -8.65 21.19 -28.13
CA ILE A 243 -7.85 20.42 -27.19
C ILE A 243 -8.65 20.22 -25.91
N SER A 244 -8.91 18.97 -25.56
CA SER A 244 -9.55 18.59 -24.31
C SER A 244 -8.51 18.10 -23.30
N SER A 245 -8.60 18.57 -22.05
CA SER A 245 -7.76 18.10 -20.94
C SER A 245 -8.60 17.22 -20.02
N VAL A 246 -8.27 15.93 -19.96
CA VAL A 246 -8.97 14.95 -19.14
C VAL A 246 -8.08 14.54 -17.96
N PRO A 247 -8.58 14.50 -16.72
CA PRO A 247 -7.79 14.02 -15.57
C PRO A 247 -7.29 12.59 -15.81
N ALA A 248 -6.01 12.31 -15.54
CA ALA A 248 -5.41 11.00 -15.73
C ALA A 248 -6.18 9.90 -14.95
N LYS A 249 -6.71 10.24 -13.77
CA LYS A 249 -7.54 9.35 -12.95
C LYS A 249 -8.75 8.78 -13.71
N ALA A 250 -9.35 9.57 -14.62
CA ALA A 250 -10.52 9.13 -15.38
C ALA A 250 -10.22 7.92 -16.27
N PHE A 251 -9.02 7.82 -16.82
CA PHE A 251 -8.59 6.67 -17.64
C PHE A 251 -8.41 5.36 -16.86
N VAL A 252 -8.37 5.44 -15.54
CA VAL A 252 -8.27 4.27 -14.66
C VAL A 252 -9.64 3.90 -14.06
N THR A 253 -10.49 4.91 -13.80
CA THR A 253 -11.77 4.71 -13.10
C THR A 253 -12.97 4.56 -14.02
N ASP A 254 -12.90 5.12 -15.22
CA ASP A 254 -14.01 5.15 -16.16
C ASP A 254 -13.70 4.33 -17.41
N SER A 255 -14.72 3.90 -18.14
CA SER A 255 -14.53 3.21 -19.42
C SER A 255 -14.36 4.20 -20.56
N PHE A 256 -13.42 3.94 -21.44
CA PHE A 256 -13.18 4.66 -22.67
C PHE A 256 -12.87 3.68 -23.82
N ILE A 257 -12.95 4.13 -25.05
CA ILE A 257 -12.61 3.31 -26.21
C ILE A 257 -11.23 3.74 -26.72
N ASN A 258 -10.29 2.78 -26.78
CA ASN A 258 -8.99 2.96 -27.43
C ASN A 258 -9.00 2.23 -28.80
N TRP A 259 -8.88 3.02 -29.87
CA TRP A 259 -8.90 2.52 -31.25
C TRP A 259 -7.56 1.98 -31.74
N ARG A 260 -6.54 1.94 -30.88
CA ARG A 260 -5.20 1.39 -31.19
C ARG A 260 -5.30 -0.03 -31.77
N GLY A 261 -6.14 -0.89 -31.17
CA GLY A 261 -6.33 -2.27 -31.63
C GLY A 261 -6.86 -2.36 -33.06
N MET A 262 -7.81 -1.50 -33.44
CA MET A 262 -8.35 -1.44 -34.80
C MET A 262 -7.26 -1.01 -35.83
N ARG A 263 -6.43 -0.02 -35.44
CA ARG A 263 -5.32 0.46 -36.27
C ARG A 263 -4.24 -0.61 -36.47
N LEU A 264 -3.89 -1.33 -35.42
CA LEU A 264 -2.90 -2.41 -35.49
C LEU A 264 -3.39 -3.60 -36.30
N ALA A 265 -4.68 -3.95 -36.20
CA ALA A 265 -5.30 -5.02 -36.96
C ALA A 265 -5.55 -4.65 -38.44
N GLN A 266 -5.33 -3.39 -38.85
CA GLN A 266 -5.60 -2.85 -40.20
C GLN A 266 -7.04 -3.09 -40.69
N VAL A 267 -8.00 -3.18 -39.75
CA VAL A 267 -9.42 -3.39 -40.05
C VAL A 267 -10.24 -2.23 -39.52
N ARG A 268 -11.35 -1.92 -40.20
CA ARG A 268 -12.29 -0.90 -39.75
C ARG A 268 -13.68 -1.48 -39.63
N ARG A 269 -14.28 -1.40 -38.45
CA ARG A 269 -15.70 -1.74 -38.28
C ARG A 269 -16.57 -0.66 -38.91
N ILE A 270 -17.40 -1.05 -39.86
CA ILE A 270 -18.44 -0.20 -40.43
C ILE A 270 -19.78 -0.63 -39.80
N LYS A 271 -20.45 0.26 -39.10
CA LYS A 271 -21.79 0.07 -38.56
C LYS A 271 -22.67 1.19 -39.11
N ARG A 272 -23.61 0.85 -39.97
CA ARG A 272 -24.61 1.79 -40.50
C ARG A 272 -25.98 1.26 -40.22
N ASN A 273 -26.90 2.12 -39.85
CA ASN A 273 -28.31 1.81 -39.65
C ASN A 273 -29.09 2.46 -40.82
N LEU A 274 -29.96 1.66 -41.41
CA LEU A 274 -30.95 2.17 -42.36
C LEU A 274 -32.27 2.18 -41.60
N VAL A 275 -32.86 3.35 -41.48
CA VAL A 275 -34.21 3.49 -40.90
C VAL A 275 -35.21 3.24 -42.00
N ILE A 276 -36.08 2.26 -41.82
CA ILE A 276 -37.13 1.89 -42.74
C ILE A 276 -38.47 2.27 -42.11
N ASP A 277 -39.28 2.94 -42.88
CA ASP A 277 -40.66 3.23 -42.47
C ASP A 277 -41.46 1.92 -42.40
N LEU A 278 -42.02 1.63 -41.26
CA LEU A 278 -42.78 0.40 -41.00
C LEU A 278 -44.02 0.29 -41.93
N GLU A 279 -44.62 1.42 -42.26
CA GLU A 279 -45.79 1.46 -43.15
C GLU A 279 -45.43 1.11 -44.61
N SER A 280 -44.17 1.27 -45.00
CA SER A 280 -43.68 0.88 -46.31
C SER A 280 -43.49 -0.63 -46.49
N VAL A 281 -43.52 -1.42 -45.40
CA VAL A 281 -43.36 -2.86 -45.41
C VAL A 281 -44.66 -3.52 -45.89
N ALA A 282 -44.61 -4.18 -47.05
CA ALA A 282 -45.78 -4.82 -47.69
C ALA A 282 -45.46 -6.25 -48.12
N PHE A 283 -46.48 -7.07 -48.25
CA PHE A 283 -46.35 -8.37 -48.89
C PHE A 283 -46.12 -8.20 -50.39
N VAL A 284 -45.27 -9.04 -50.92
CA VAL A 284 -44.95 -9.08 -52.35
C VAL A 284 -46.06 -9.83 -53.08
N ASN A 285 -46.83 -9.13 -53.91
CA ASN A 285 -47.83 -9.74 -54.81
C ASN A 285 -47.15 -10.24 -56.10
N ASP A 286 -47.91 -10.93 -56.97
CA ASP A 286 -47.37 -11.54 -58.17
C ASP A 286 -46.83 -10.50 -59.18
N GLU A 287 -47.43 -9.31 -59.24
CA GLU A 287 -46.99 -8.20 -60.10
C GLU A 287 -45.64 -7.66 -59.65
N VAL A 288 -45.49 -7.37 -58.37
CA VAL A 288 -44.25 -6.87 -57.76
C VAL A 288 -43.17 -7.94 -57.80
N LEU A 289 -43.53 -9.21 -57.61
CA LEU A 289 -42.61 -10.33 -57.75
C LEU A 289 -42.03 -10.44 -59.18
N ALA A 290 -42.87 -10.29 -60.21
CA ALA A 290 -42.47 -10.27 -61.60
C ALA A 290 -41.45 -9.14 -61.91
N GLU A 291 -41.65 -7.96 -61.33
CA GLU A 291 -40.70 -6.85 -61.42
C GLU A 291 -39.39 -7.13 -60.68
N PHE A 292 -39.44 -7.68 -59.49
CA PHE A 292 -38.22 -8.04 -58.75
C PHE A 292 -37.41 -9.16 -59.45
N LYS A 293 -38.07 -10.08 -60.15
CA LYS A 293 -37.40 -11.13 -60.96
C LYS A 293 -36.57 -10.58 -62.12
N LYS A 294 -36.83 -9.36 -62.57
CA LYS A 294 -36.01 -8.67 -63.60
C LYS A 294 -34.64 -8.28 -63.04
N ILE A 295 -34.49 -8.13 -61.73
CA ILE A 295 -33.23 -7.79 -61.07
C ILE A 295 -32.39 -9.06 -60.92
N GLU A 296 -31.33 -9.19 -61.68
CA GLU A 296 -30.51 -10.42 -61.75
C GLU A 296 -29.94 -10.84 -60.42
N ARG A 297 -29.51 -9.87 -59.61
CA ARG A 297 -28.85 -10.12 -58.30
C ARG A 297 -29.76 -10.78 -57.29
N VAL A 298 -31.04 -10.45 -57.23
CA VAL A 298 -32.02 -11.01 -56.28
C VAL A 298 -32.77 -12.23 -56.77
N ARG A 299 -32.72 -12.52 -58.09
CA ARG A 299 -33.43 -13.62 -58.74
C ARG A 299 -33.18 -15.00 -58.07
N PRO A 300 -31.91 -15.38 -57.72
CA PRO A 300 -31.65 -16.65 -57.06
C PRO A 300 -32.35 -16.74 -55.69
N TYR A 301 -32.30 -15.64 -54.93
CA TYR A 301 -32.97 -15.55 -53.62
C TYR A 301 -34.49 -15.69 -53.77
N LEU A 302 -35.10 -14.97 -54.69
CA LEU A 302 -36.55 -15.03 -54.93
C LEU A 302 -36.99 -16.45 -55.24
N THR A 303 -36.31 -17.14 -56.16
CA THR A 303 -36.64 -18.50 -56.58
C THR A 303 -36.51 -19.49 -55.40
N ALA A 304 -35.47 -19.39 -54.62
CA ALA A 304 -35.28 -20.24 -53.43
C ALA A 304 -36.38 -19.98 -52.39
N ARG A 305 -36.69 -18.68 -52.17
CA ARG A 305 -37.67 -18.27 -51.15
C ARG A 305 -39.12 -18.62 -51.53
N GLU A 306 -39.48 -18.51 -52.82
CA GLU A 306 -40.78 -18.99 -53.30
C GLU A 306 -40.99 -20.49 -53.03
N ARG A 307 -39.97 -21.34 -53.29
CA ARG A 307 -40.01 -22.78 -53.02
C ARG A 307 -40.14 -23.06 -51.56
N GLU A 308 -39.37 -22.38 -50.71
CA GLU A 308 -39.43 -22.56 -49.28
C GLU A 308 -40.81 -22.19 -48.68
N ILE A 309 -41.37 -21.06 -49.09
CA ILE A 309 -42.69 -20.58 -48.69
C ILE A 309 -43.78 -21.58 -49.13
N ALA A 310 -43.71 -22.01 -50.40
CA ALA A 310 -44.68 -23.00 -50.93
C ALA A 310 -44.62 -24.31 -50.20
N ALA A 311 -43.43 -24.87 -49.98
CA ALA A 311 -43.24 -26.11 -49.21
C ALA A 311 -43.80 -25.98 -47.79
N HIS A 312 -43.42 -24.94 -47.07
CA HIS A 312 -43.90 -24.70 -45.70
C HIS A 312 -45.44 -24.59 -45.61
N ASN A 313 -46.03 -23.76 -46.47
CA ASN A 313 -47.47 -23.55 -46.45
C ASN A 313 -48.26 -24.80 -46.84
N SER A 314 -47.69 -25.66 -47.73
CA SER A 314 -48.27 -26.93 -48.07
C SER A 314 -48.17 -27.94 -46.96
N GLU A 315 -47.01 -28.06 -46.31
CA GLU A 315 -46.76 -28.95 -45.16
C GLU A 315 -47.72 -28.73 -44.00
N PHE A 316 -48.00 -27.43 -43.69
CA PHE A 316 -48.87 -27.04 -42.62
C PHE A 316 -50.31 -26.83 -42.99
N GLY A 317 -50.72 -27.10 -44.24
CA GLY A 317 -52.10 -26.97 -44.73
C GLY A 317 -52.68 -25.56 -44.56
N VAL A 318 -51.84 -24.55 -44.80
CA VAL A 318 -52.20 -23.13 -44.49
C VAL A 318 -53.37 -22.64 -45.38
N ASP A 319 -54.40 -22.13 -44.72
CA ASP A 319 -55.51 -21.44 -45.42
C ASP A 319 -55.05 -20.06 -45.89
N LYS A 320 -54.93 -19.87 -47.20
CA LYS A 320 -54.50 -18.65 -47.86
C LYS A 320 -55.60 -17.60 -48.00
N SER A 321 -56.78 -17.83 -47.47
CA SER A 321 -57.91 -16.84 -47.55
C SER A 321 -57.59 -15.54 -46.86
N HIS A 322 -56.67 -15.56 -45.89
CA HIS A 322 -56.27 -14.39 -45.15
C HIS A 322 -54.73 -14.17 -45.25
N PRO A 323 -54.27 -12.93 -45.56
CA PRO A 323 -52.85 -12.65 -45.82
C PRO A 323 -51.92 -12.82 -44.61
N VAL A 324 -52.48 -12.92 -43.40
CA VAL A 324 -51.70 -13.13 -42.18
C VAL A 324 -51.39 -14.64 -41.97
N ASN A 325 -52.11 -15.51 -42.60
CA ASN A 325 -51.93 -16.94 -42.47
C ASN A 325 -50.74 -17.48 -43.28
N GLY A 326 -49.87 -18.24 -42.64
CA GLY A 326 -48.73 -18.86 -43.24
C GLY A 326 -47.55 -17.91 -43.49
N ARG A 327 -46.63 -18.37 -44.35
CA ARG A 327 -45.46 -17.59 -44.74
C ARG A 327 -45.73 -16.84 -46.02
N HIS A 328 -45.31 -15.57 -46.02
CA HIS A 328 -45.35 -14.70 -47.21
C HIS A 328 -44.01 -14.02 -47.45
N MET A 329 -43.73 -13.60 -48.63
CA MET A 329 -42.59 -12.77 -48.98
C MET A 329 -42.94 -11.31 -48.73
N THR A 330 -42.04 -10.55 -48.14
CA THR A 330 -42.16 -9.11 -47.97
C THR A 330 -41.13 -8.37 -48.81
N ASN A 331 -41.46 -7.14 -49.23
CA ASN A 331 -40.53 -6.25 -49.92
C ASN A 331 -39.23 -6.00 -49.07
N LEU A 332 -39.35 -5.93 -47.73
CA LEU A 332 -38.21 -5.81 -46.85
C LEU A 332 -37.29 -7.04 -46.89
N GLY A 333 -37.87 -8.26 -47.01
CA GLY A 333 -37.09 -9.49 -47.18
C GLY A 333 -36.29 -9.48 -48.48
N VAL A 334 -36.88 -8.99 -49.57
CA VAL A 334 -36.19 -8.82 -50.87
C VAL A 334 -35.10 -7.76 -50.81
N PHE A 335 -35.40 -6.58 -50.19
CA PHE A 335 -34.42 -5.52 -50.00
C PHE A 335 -33.21 -5.98 -49.18
N ARG A 336 -33.42 -6.80 -48.17
CA ARG A 336 -32.34 -7.34 -47.35
C ARG A 336 -31.41 -8.29 -48.13
N ALA A 337 -31.93 -8.94 -49.17
CA ALA A 337 -31.20 -9.86 -50.04
C ALA A 337 -30.50 -9.17 -51.23
N SER A 338 -30.87 -7.93 -51.51
CA SER A 338 -30.26 -7.13 -52.58
C SER A 338 -28.92 -6.49 -52.13
#